data_ab62dfc9cbc48e72e81ff66330e79311
#
_entry.id   ab62dfc9cbc48e72e81ff66330e79311
#
_cell.length_a   1.000
_cell.length_b   1.000
_cell.length_c   1.000
_cell.angle_alpha   90.00
_cell.angle_beta   90.00
_cell.angle_gamma   90.00
#
_symmetry.space_group_name_H-M   'P 1'
#
loop_
_entity.id
_entity.type
_entity.pdbx_description
1 polymer ?
#
loop_
_entity_poly.entity_id
_entity_poly.type
_entity_poly.pdbx_seq_one_letter_code
_entity_poly.pdbx_strand_id
1 'polypeptide(L)'
;MASPLQLAQTSCQYRLKAPHQPSRPHWEQPIEAPHLAEVCARLDDALEAERLYEQLLPYRDNAILAPVVTVYCGAAGRYLGMLAAVMGEWSAAEEHFEAALEFDERLHAWPWLAHTKHEFALALAARGRTADQSRVEALFAAAAASAERIGMPALQQKIRSRQH
;
A
#
# COMPACT_ATOMS: atom_id res chain seq x y z
N MET A 1 -13.03 -26.88 -3.18
CA MET A 1 -11.85 -26.10 -3.53
C MET A 1 -12.00 -24.74 -2.84
N ALA A 2 -11.04 -24.35 -2.00
CA ALA A 2 -11.07 -23.05 -1.32
C ALA A 2 -10.93 -21.93 -2.34
N SER A 3 -11.66 -20.83 -2.15
CA SER A 3 -11.54 -19.66 -3.04
C SER A 3 -10.15 -19.01 -2.91
N PRO A 4 -9.66 -18.29 -3.94
CA PRO A 4 -8.38 -17.56 -3.86
C PRO A 4 -8.30 -16.61 -2.65
N LEU A 5 -9.42 -16.02 -2.25
CA LEU A 5 -9.54 -15.20 -1.05
C LEU A 5 -9.35 -16.00 0.25
N GLN A 6 -9.94 -17.20 0.33
CA GLN A 6 -9.76 -18.09 1.49
C GLN A 6 -8.32 -18.58 1.62
N LEU A 7 -7.66 -18.87 0.50
CA LEU A 7 -6.25 -19.25 0.50
C LEU A 7 -5.34 -18.07 0.92
N ALA A 8 -5.66 -16.86 0.47
CA ALA A 8 -4.94 -15.65 0.88
C ALA A 8 -5.13 -15.36 2.37
N GLN A 9 -6.35 -15.46 2.89
CA GLN A 9 -6.66 -15.31 4.31
C GLN A 9 -5.93 -16.35 5.17
N THR A 10 -5.95 -17.62 4.75
CA THR A 10 -5.26 -18.69 5.47
C THR A 10 -3.75 -18.50 5.44
N SER A 11 -3.16 -18.08 4.31
CA SER A 11 -1.73 -17.80 4.20
C SER A 11 -1.32 -16.59 5.04
N CYS A 12 -2.12 -15.54 5.08
CA CYS A 12 -1.89 -14.36 5.92
C CYS A 12 -1.91 -14.76 7.41
N GLN A 13 -2.96 -15.42 7.87
CA GLN A 13 -3.10 -15.87 9.26
C GLN A 13 -2.03 -16.88 9.69
N TYR A 14 -1.55 -17.74 8.80
CA TYR A 14 -0.51 -18.72 9.12
C TYR A 14 0.87 -18.08 9.30
N ARG A 15 1.21 -17.09 8.48
CA ARG A 15 2.49 -16.37 8.57
C ARG A 15 2.54 -15.40 9.76
N LEU A 16 1.42 -14.78 10.09
CA LEU A 16 1.33 -13.78 11.14
C LEU A 16 1.24 -14.41 12.56
N LYS A 17 0.88 -15.70 12.66
CA LYS A 17 0.94 -16.47 13.91
C LYS A 17 2.31 -17.08 14.21
N ALA A 18 3.30 -16.89 13.36
CA ALA A 18 4.66 -17.27 13.68
C ALA A 18 5.13 -16.49 14.94
N PRO A 19 5.70 -17.16 15.95
CA PRO A 19 6.15 -16.48 17.15
C PRO A 19 7.13 -15.38 16.79
N HIS A 20 6.96 -14.21 17.42
CA HIS A 20 7.86 -13.08 17.32
C HIS A 20 9.29 -13.57 17.51
N GLN A 21 10.07 -13.65 16.46
CA GLN A 21 11.50 -13.95 16.54
C GLN A 21 12.24 -12.65 16.86
N PRO A 22 12.77 -12.47 18.07
CA PRO A 22 13.36 -11.21 18.50
C PRO A 22 14.78 -11.02 17.97
N SER A 23 15.05 -11.20 16.73
CA SER A 23 16.38 -10.85 16.15
C SER A 23 16.56 -11.22 14.68
N ARG A 24 15.56 -10.99 13.84
CA ARG A 24 15.89 -10.93 12.41
C ARG A 24 16.61 -9.62 12.14
N PRO A 25 17.76 -9.63 11.46
CA PRO A 25 18.42 -8.41 11.06
C PRO A 25 17.46 -7.54 10.25
N HIS A 26 17.47 -6.23 10.47
CA HIS A 26 16.54 -5.27 9.86
C HIS A 26 16.55 -5.25 8.31
N TRP A 27 17.52 -5.86 7.66
CA TRP A 27 17.55 -6.04 6.21
C TRP A 27 16.70 -7.22 5.69
N GLU A 28 16.19 -8.09 6.58
CA GLU A 28 15.29 -9.19 6.21
C GLU A 28 13.79 -8.85 6.38
N GLN A 29 13.46 -7.80 7.12
CA GLN A 29 12.08 -7.54 7.55
C GLN A 29 11.14 -6.91 6.50
N PRO A 30 11.57 -6.04 5.59
CA PRO A 30 10.65 -5.31 4.73
C PRO A 30 10.02 -6.06 3.57
N ILE A 31 10.49 -7.26 3.23
CA ILE A 31 10.17 -7.90 1.95
C ILE A 31 8.78 -8.49 1.88
N GLU A 32 8.32 -9.08 2.97
CA GLU A 32 6.98 -9.68 3.04
C GLU A 32 5.93 -8.63 3.43
N ALA A 33 6.32 -7.62 4.16
CA ALA A 33 5.43 -6.57 4.67
C ALA A 33 4.65 -5.82 3.57
N PRO A 34 5.23 -5.45 2.41
CA PRO A 34 4.49 -4.81 1.33
C PRO A 34 3.34 -5.66 0.80
N HIS A 35 3.59 -6.94 0.55
CA HIS A 35 2.55 -7.84 0.04
C HIS A 35 1.48 -8.12 1.09
N LEU A 36 1.87 -8.23 2.36
CA LEU A 36 0.93 -8.41 3.46
C LEU A 36 0.09 -7.15 3.68
N ALA A 37 0.67 -5.96 3.57
CA ALA A 37 -0.07 -4.70 3.65
C ALA A 37 -1.12 -4.57 2.54
N GLU A 38 -0.78 -4.94 1.31
CA GLU A 38 -1.75 -4.97 0.20
C GLU A 38 -2.87 -5.99 0.44
N VAL A 39 -2.57 -7.14 1.01
CA VAL A 39 -3.56 -8.16 1.37
C VAL A 39 -4.45 -7.67 2.52
N CYS A 40 -3.88 -7.11 3.59
CA CYS A 40 -4.63 -6.54 4.71
C CYS A 40 -5.57 -5.42 4.26
N ALA A 41 -5.10 -4.52 3.40
CA ALA A 41 -5.93 -3.45 2.86
C ALA A 41 -7.12 -3.95 2.02
N ARG A 42 -7.01 -5.13 1.41
CA ARG A 42 -8.11 -5.75 0.65
C ARG A 42 -9.07 -6.55 1.53
N LEU A 43 -8.58 -7.07 2.65
CA LEU A 43 -9.37 -7.90 3.58
C LEU A 43 -10.01 -7.06 4.69
N ASP A 44 -9.63 -5.79 4.81
CA ASP A 44 -10.08 -4.85 5.85
C ASP A 44 -9.80 -5.41 7.27
N ASP A 45 -8.63 -6.05 7.46
CA ASP A 45 -8.22 -6.68 8.72
C ASP A 45 -7.45 -5.68 9.59
N ALA A 46 -8.15 -4.95 10.43
CA ALA A 46 -7.57 -3.90 11.28
C ALA A 46 -6.56 -4.43 12.30
N LEU A 47 -6.74 -5.65 12.83
CA LEU A 47 -5.82 -6.22 13.82
C LEU A 47 -4.45 -6.55 13.20
N GLU A 48 -4.47 -7.14 12.00
CA GLU A 48 -3.24 -7.43 11.29
C GLU A 48 -2.60 -6.17 10.71
N ALA A 49 -3.42 -5.18 10.35
CA ALA A 49 -2.93 -3.87 9.90
C ALA A 49 -2.11 -3.18 11.01
N GLU A 50 -2.58 -3.20 12.26
CA GLU A 50 -1.86 -2.62 13.40
C GLU A 50 -0.48 -3.26 13.58
N ARG A 51 -0.40 -4.60 13.56
CA ARG A 51 0.88 -5.32 13.68
C ARG A 51 1.87 -4.97 12.56
N LEU A 52 1.39 -4.95 11.32
CA LEU A 52 2.23 -4.63 10.17
C LEU A 52 2.67 -3.17 10.18
N TYR A 53 1.78 -2.28 10.62
CA TYR A 53 2.07 -0.86 10.78
C TYR A 53 3.22 -0.64 11.77
N GLU A 54 3.14 -1.23 12.95
CA GLU A 54 4.22 -1.16 13.96
C GLU A 54 5.56 -1.69 13.44
N GLN A 55 5.53 -2.76 12.64
CA GLN A 55 6.73 -3.34 12.04
C GLN A 55 7.35 -2.47 10.95
N LEU A 56 6.52 -1.76 10.16
CA LEU A 56 6.96 -0.91 9.07
C LEU A 56 7.31 0.51 9.52
N LEU A 57 6.74 1.00 10.61
CA LEU A 57 6.88 2.38 11.08
C LEU A 57 8.35 2.84 11.24
N PRO A 58 9.30 2.02 11.74
CA PRO A 58 10.71 2.39 11.80
C PRO A 58 11.36 2.66 10.44
N TYR A 59 10.72 2.23 9.34
CA TYR A 59 11.23 2.36 7.97
C TYR A 59 10.46 3.39 7.14
N ARG A 60 9.63 4.23 7.77
CA ARG A 60 8.73 5.17 7.10
C ARG A 60 9.39 6.06 6.04
N ASP A 61 10.66 6.43 6.26
CA ASP A 61 11.43 7.30 5.38
C ASP A 61 12.30 6.52 4.38
N ASN A 62 12.09 5.21 4.26
CA ASN A 62 12.92 4.32 3.46
C ASN A 62 12.22 3.83 2.19
N ALA A 63 13.04 3.45 1.21
CA ALA A 63 12.64 2.62 0.10
C ALA A 63 12.42 1.17 0.55
N ILE A 64 11.40 0.52 0.03
CA ILE A 64 11.27 -0.93 0.14
C ILE A 64 11.97 -1.59 -1.04
N LEU A 65 12.90 -2.47 -0.74
CA LEU A 65 13.69 -3.20 -1.73
C LEU A 65 13.45 -4.71 -1.61
N ALA A 66 13.20 -5.38 -2.72
CA ALA A 66 13.18 -6.84 -2.75
C ALA A 66 14.63 -7.36 -2.77
N PRO A 67 15.05 -8.24 -1.84
CA PRO A 67 16.48 -8.56 -1.63
C PRO A 67 17.08 -9.43 -2.71
N VAL A 68 16.27 -10.26 -3.38
CA VAL A 68 16.81 -11.25 -4.33
C VAL A 68 17.34 -10.60 -5.61
N VAL A 69 16.85 -9.41 -5.97
CA VAL A 69 17.21 -8.71 -7.23
C VAL A 69 17.31 -7.20 -7.08
N THR A 70 17.38 -6.68 -5.87
CA THR A 70 17.44 -5.23 -5.59
C THR A 70 16.39 -4.44 -6.39
N VAL A 71 15.15 -4.94 -6.41
CA VAL A 71 14.04 -4.27 -7.07
C VAL A 71 13.39 -3.30 -6.10
N TYR A 72 13.24 -2.06 -6.54
CA TYR A 72 12.48 -1.06 -5.81
C TYR A 72 10.98 -1.40 -5.80
N CYS A 73 10.39 -1.52 -4.62
CA CYS A 73 8.98 -1.86 -4.41
C CYS A 73 8.12 -0.68 -3.95
N GLY A 74 8.62 0.53 -4.08
CA GLY A 74 7.94 1.76 -3.66
C GLY A 74 8.39 2.26 -2.29
N ALA A 75 7.91 3.45 -1.92
CA ALA A 75 8.15 4.03 -0.62
C ALA A 75 7.43 3.25 0.49
N ALA A 76 8.06 3.09 1.66
CA ALA A 76 7.42 2.48 2.83
C ALA A 76 6.15 3.24 3.27
N GLY A 77 6.14 4.55 3.11
CA GLY A 77 4.99 5.41 3.39
C GLY A 77 3.72 4.98 2.65
N ARG A 78 3.80 4.45 1.42
CA ARG A 78 2.63 3.93 0.71
C ARG A 78 1.93 2.80 1.49
N TYR A 79 2.70 1.85 1.98
CA TYR A 79 2.17 0.71 2.74
C TYR A 79 1.67 1.13 4.12
N LEU A 80 2.38 2.03 4.79
CA LEU A 80 1.95 2.61 6.06
C LEU A 80 0.64 3.40 5.89
N GLY A 81 0.49 4.16 4.81
CA GLY A 81 -0.75 4.86 4.49
C GLY A 81 -1.94 3.91 4.28
N MET A 82 -1.72 2.79 3.59
CA MET A 82 -2.75 1.76 3.40
C MET A 82 -3.16 1.12 4.73
N LEU A 83 -2.20 0.75 5.58
CA LEU A 83 -2.46 0.14 6.89
C LEU A 83 -3.17 1.11 7.84
N ALA A 84 -2.71 2.37 7.90
CA ALA A 84 -3.34 3.41 8.70
C ALA A 84 -4.80 3.67 8.27
N ALA A 85 -5.09 3.62 6.96
CA ALA A 85 -6.46 3.75 6.45
C ALA A 85 -7.37 2.60 6.90
N VAL A 86 -6.88 1.35 6.90
CA VAL A 86 -7.59 0.18 7.43
C VAL A 86 -7.89 0.31 8.92
N MET A 87 -6.95 0.88 9.69
CA MET A 87 -7.15 1.15 11.13
C MET A 87 -8.08 2.35 11.39
N GLY A 88 -8.48 3.12 10.37
CA GLY A 88 -9.25 4.35 10.51
C GLY A 88 -8.44 5.56 10.97
N GLU A 89 -7.11 5.44 11.02
CA GLU A 89 -6.17 6.50 11.41
C GLU A 89 -5.90 7.45 10.24
N TRP A 90 -6.94 8.19 9.84
CA TRP A 90 -6.97 8.97 8.59
C TRP A 90 -5.89 10.04 8.49
N SER A 91 -5.54 10.71 9.60
CA SER A 91 -4.49 11.73 9.60
C SER A 91 -3.13 11.13 9.33
N ALA A 92 -2.82 9.99 9.96
CA ALA A 92 -1.59 9.26 9.73
C ALA A 92 -1.54 8.69 8.31
N ALA A 93 -2.68 8.18 7.79
CA ALA A 93 -2.78 7.70 6.43
C ALA A 93 -2.43 8.78 5.40
N GLU A 94 -3.00 9.98 5.54
CA GLU A 94 -2.70 11.11 4.65
C GLU A 94 -1.22 11.50 4.71
N GLU A 95 -0.67 11.68 5.93
CA GLU A 95 0.74 12.02 6.12
C GLU A 95 1.67 11.02 5.43
N HIS A 96 1.41 9.73 5.61
CA HIS A 96 2.22 8.68 5.00
C HIS A 96 2.09 8.63 3.48
N PHE A 97 0.89 8.82 2.92
CA PHE A 97 0.72 8.86 1.48
C PHE A 97 1.38 10.10 0.85
N GLU A 98 1.30 11.26 1.48
CA GLU A 98 1.96 12.47 1.00
C GLU A 98 3.48 12.32 1.01
N ALA A 99 4.05 11.82 2.11
CA ALA A 99 5.47 11.52 2.19
C ALA A 99 5.92 10.50 1.11
N ALA A 100 5.08 9.49 0.84
CA ALA A 100 5.36 8.51 -0.21
C ALA A 100 5.34 9.12 -1.61
N LEU A 101 4.39 10.03 -1.89
CA LEU A 101 4.34 10.74 -3.17
C LEU A 101 5.59 11.58 -3.39
N GLU A 102 6.02 12.34 -2.39
CA GLU A 102 7.24 13.15 -2.45
C GLU A 102 8.49 12.28 -2.62
N PHE A 103 8.54 11.14 -1.91
CA PHE A 103 9.67 10.21 -2.00
C PHE A 103 9.78 9.59 -3.40
N ASP A 104 8.68 9.05 -3.93
CA ASP A 104 8.63 8.45 -5.26
C ASP A 104 8.91 9.48 -6.38
N GLU A 105 8.47 10.73 -6.20
CA GLU A 105 8.74 11.81 -7.15
C GLU A 105 10.21 12.19 -7.19
N ARG A 106 10.87 12.34 -6.04
CA ARG A 106 12.31 12.62 -5.94
C ARG A 106 13.17 11.54 -6.60
N LEU A 107 12.73 10.28 -6.53
CA LEU A 107 13.41 9.15 -7.15
C LEU A 107 13.03 8.95 -8.63
N HIS A 108 12.12 9.77 -9.17
CA HIS A 108 11.54 9.58 -10.51
C HIS A 108 10.93 8.18 -10.68
N ALA A 109 10.40 7.61 -9.60
CA ALA A 109 9.81 6.28 -9.55
C ALA A 109 8.36 6.31 -10.08
N TRP A 110 8.17 6.72 -11.34
CA TRP A 110 6.87 6.98 -11.93
C TRP A 110 5.85 5.84 -11.81
N PRO A 111 6.23 4.55 -11.95
CA PRO A 111 5.28 3.45 -11.73
C PRO A 111 4.74 3.42 -10.30
N TRP A 112 5.61 3.62 -9.31
CA TRP A 112 5.23 3.61 -7.89
C TRP A 112 4.43 4.84 -7.52
N LEU A 113 4.78 6.00 -8.06
CA LEU A 113 3.99 7.22 -7.92
C LEU A 113 2.55 7.04 -8.42
N ALA A 114 2.35 6.32 -9.53
CA ALA A 114 1.01 6.00 -10.04
C ALA A 114 0.25 5.06 -9.09
N HIS A 115 0.93 4.03 -8.55
CA HIS A 115 0.34 3.15 -7.54
C HIS A 115 -0.02 3.90 -6.25
N THR A 116 0.88 4.77 -5.75
CA THR A 116 0.65 5.55 -4.53
C THR A 116 -0.57 6.47 -4.68
N LYS A 117 -0.70 7.17 -5.82
CA LYS A 117 -1.88 7.99 -6.13
C LYS A 117 -3.18 7.18 -6.14
N HIS A 118 -3.13 5.99 -6.73
CA HIS A 118 -4.27 5.08 -6.77
C HIS A 118 -4.69 4.61 -5.37
N GLU A 119 -3.75 4.12 -4.56
CA GLU A 119 -4.06 3.64 -3.21
C GLU A 119 -4.51 4.79 -2.28
N PHE A 120 -3.94 5.99 -2.44
CA PHE A 120 -4.39 7.17 -1.69
C PHE A 120 -5.83 7.54 -2.05
N ALA A 121 -6.18 7.53 -3.34
CA ALA A 121 -7.56 7.78 -3.77
C ALA A 121 -8.53 6.76 -3.17
N LEU A 122 -8.12 5.48 -3.08
CA LEU A 122 -8.91 4.43 -2.45
C LEU A 122 -9.15 4.68 -0.97
N ALA A 123 -8.11 5.07 -0.24
CA ALA A 123 -8.18 5.37 1.19
C ALA A 123 -9.14 6.56 1.45
N LEU A 124 -9.01 7.65 0.68
CA LEU A 124 -9.91 8.80 0.81
C LEU A 124 -11.36 8.46 0.45
N ALA A 125 -11.57 7.62 -0.58
CA ALA A 125 -12.90 7.16 -0.96
C ALA A 125 -13.52 6.28 0.13
N ALA A 126 -12.75 5.41 0.78
CA ALA A 126 -13.20 4.57 1.89
C ALA A 126 -13.57 5.40 3.11
N ARG A 127 -12.88 6.51 3.38
CA ARG A 127 -13.24 7.46 4.44
C ARG A 127 -14.63 8.11 4.22
N GLY A 128 -15.07 8.24 2.98
CA GLY A 128 -16.42 8.65 2.61
C GLY A 128 -16.78 10.11 2.90
N ARG A 129 -15.81 11.02 3.08
CA ARG A 129 -16.08 12.44 3.29
C ARG A 129 -16.39 13.15 1.97
N THR A 130 -17.50 13.86 1.89
CA THR A 130 -17.86 14.65 0.69
C THR A 130 -16.78 15.69 0.32
N ALA A 131 -16.09 16.25 1.33
CA ALA A 131 -15.00 17.20 1.09
C ALA A 131 -13.81 16.61 0.35
N ASP A 132 -13.63 15.26 0.38
CA ASP A 132 -12.51 14.58 -0.26
C ASP A 132 -12.80 14.22 -1.72
N GLN A 133 -14.05 14.30 -2.17
CA GLN A 133 -14.47 13.79 -3.47
C GLN A 133 -13.66 14.38 -4.63
N SER A 134 -13.45 15.69 -4.62
CA SER A 134 -12.64 16.37 -5.65
C SER A 134 -11.20 15.88 -5.66
N ARG A 135 -10.62 15.62 -4.47
CA ARG A 135 -9.26 15.08 -4.33
C ARG A 135 -9.17 13.62 -4.79
N VAL A 136 -10.17 12.82 -4.47
CA VAL A 136 -10.28 11.42 -4.93
C VAL A 136 -10.29 11.36 -6.46
N GLU A 137 -11.14 12.17 -7.10
CA GLU A 137 -11.23 12.25 -8.57
C GLU A 137 -9.90 12.69 -9.20
N ALA A 138 -9.26 13.72 -8.64
CA ALA A 138 -7.97 14.21 -9.12
C ALA A 138 -6.87 13.14 -9.00
N LEU A 139 -6.81 12.42 -7.89
CA LEU A 139 -5.83 11.35 -7.67
C LEU A 139 -6.04 10.18 -8.63
N PHE A 140 -7.28 9.73 -8.85
CA PHE A 140 -7.58 8.68 -9.83
C PHE A 140 -7.23 9.12 -11.25
N ALA A 141 -7.58 10.34 -11.64
CA ALA A 141 -7.25 10.88 -12.95
C ALA A 141 -5.73 10.94 -13.16
N ALA A 142 -4.99 11.42 -12.15
CA ALA A 142 -3.52 11.48 -12.20
C ALA A 142 -2.86 10.10 -12.25
N ALA A 143 -3.40 9.12 -11.51
CA ALA A 143 -2.96 7.73 -11.57
C ALA A 143 -3.21 7.11 -12.95
N ALA A 144 -4.40 7.33 -13.52
CA ALA A 144 -4.78 6.83 -14.85
C ALA A 144 -3.88 7.43 -15.96
N ALA A 145 -3.68 8.74 -15.95
CA ALA A 145 -2.81 9.43 -16.92
C ALA A 145 -1.35 8.94 -16.82
N SER A 146 -0.85 8.72 -15.60
CA SER A 146 0.49 8.17 -15.39
C SER A 146 0.58 6.74 -15.91
N ALA A 147 -0.40 5.90 -15.59
CA ALA A 147 -0.45 4.49 -16.00
C ALA A 147 -0.55 4.35 -17.52
N GLU A 148 -1.26 5.26 -18.21
CA GLU A 148 -1.35 5.30 -19.65
C GLU A 148 0.00 5.68 -20.28
N ARG A 149 0.61 6.76 -19.82
CA ARG A 149 1.88 7.29 -20.34
C ARG A 149 3.03 6.29 -20.26
N ILE A 150 3.09 5.48 -19.23
CA ILE A 150 4.20 4.53 -18.98
C ILE A 150 3.82 3.07 -19.30
N GLY A 151 2.61 2.81 -19.80
CA GLY A 151 2.19 1.50 -20.23
C GLY A 151 1.93 0.49 -19.10
N MET A 152 1.06 0.83 -18.14
CA MET A 152 0.68 -0.03 -16.99
C MET A 152 -0.76 -0.58 -17.17
N PRO A 153 -1.00 -1.56 -18.06
CA PRO A 153 -2.35 -2.02 -18.37
C PRO A 153 -3.09 -2.60 -17.16
N ALA A 154 -2.38 -3.28 -16.24
CA ALA A 154 -2.97 -3.85 -15.03
C ALA A 154 -3.53 -2.75 -14.10
N LEU A 155 -2.80 -1.64 -13.91
CA LEU A 155 -3.27 -0.52 -13.11
C LEU A 155 -4.43 0.20 -13.79
N GLN A 156 -4.37 0.42 -15.12
CA GLN A 156 -5.47 0.98 -15.88
C GLN A 156 -6.76 0.16 -15.73
N GLN A 157 -6.65 -1.18 -15.79
CA GLN A 157 -7.80 -2.07 -15.58
C GLN A 157 -8.36 -1.94 -14.17
N LYS A 158 -7.50 -1.89 -13.12
CA LYS A 158 -7.95 -1.69 -11.73
C LYS A 158 -8.71 -0.37 -11.56
N ILE A 159 -8.23 0.72 -12.17
CA ILE A 159 -8.90 2.03 -12.08
C ILE A 159 -10.26 1.99 -12.78
N ARG A 160 -10.34 1.42 -13.99
CA ARG A 160 -11.61 1.33 -14.76
C ARG A 160 -12.66 0.47 -14.08
N SER A 161 -12.27 -0.66 -13.48
CA SER A 161 -13.23 -1.58 -12.83
C SER A 161 -13.92 -1.00 -11.60
N ARG A 162 -13.47 0.14 -11.08
CA ARG A 162 -14.10 0.84 -9.94
C ARG A 162 -15.01 2.00 -10.33
N GLN A 163 -15.01 2.39 -11.60
CA GLN A 163 -15.89 3.45 -12.11
C GLN A 163 -17.27 2.90 -12.55
N HIS A 164 -17.44 1.58 -12.46
CA HIS A 164 -18.68 0.84 -12.72
C HIS A 164 -19.22 0.16 -11.46
#